data_572435723fb7ae13aa52ac32b0ccab61
#
_entry.id   572435723fb7ae13aa52ac32b0ccab61
#
_cell.length_a   1.000
_cell.length_b   1.000
_cell.length_c   1.000
_cell.angle_alpha   90.00
_cell.angle_beta   90.00
_cell.angle_gamma   90.00
#
_symmetry.space_group_name_H-M   'P 1'
#
loop_
_entity.id
_entity.type
_entity.pdbx_description
1 polymer ?
#
loop_
_entity_poly.entity_id
_entity_poly.type
_entity_poly.pdbx_seq_one_letter_code
_entity_poly.pdbx_strand_id
1 'polypeptide(L)'
;MKILITGAKGQLGRALIGLKPCDFEIYAMDRNNFDMLDIPSCLKKINKINPDWIINCAAYTDVGLAELNEEIVMKVNYLAPAAFAEEIKKMGGKFLQISTDYVFDGNKNPKAPYSSNEKRSPLGIYGLSKAKAEESIERTFSNNYQGIILRTSWLIGPVGKNFLLTILNLHLKNKEIKVVDDQIGSPTSTISLSKIIWEIIKLKDSKLIFKKNKNRILHWQENGETNWYEIASNINSIGKKIGLIKRNVEIVPIKSSQYPSKAQRPHYSILDCSLTKTILKNEGIHWKIALKEILEQIQLDDYNKYSSKSKF
;
A
#
# COMPACT_ATOMS: atom_id res chain seq x y z
N MET A 1 22.73 -1.59 -8.25
CA MET A 1 21.54 -2.34 -8.63
C MET A 1 20.50 -1.36 -9.18
N LYS A 2 19.95 -1.66 -10.39
CA LYS A 2 18.94 -0.82 -11.06
C LYS A 2 17.53 -1.24 -10.65
N ILE A 3 16.74 -0.29 -10.16
CA ILE A 3 15.39 -0.55 -9.67
C ILE A 3 14.41 0.38 -10.36
N LEU A 4 13.43 -0.20 -11.04
CA LEU A 4 12.32 0.54 -11.64
C LEU A 4 11.15 0.55 -10.66
N ILE A 5 10.68 1.74 -10.26
CA ILE A 5 9.53 1.94 -9.36
C ILE A 5 8.40 2.56 -10.18
N THR A 6 7.29 1.84 -10.35
CA THR A 6 6.08 2.41 -10.94
C THR A 6 5.26 3.15 -9.88
N GLY A 7 4.42 4.09 -10.30
CA GLY A 7 3.62 4.89 -9.35
C GLY A 7 4.47 5.81 -8.46
N ALA A 8 5.60 6.29 -8.98
CA ALA A 8 6.60 7.09 -8.26
C ALA A 8 6.05 8.36 -7.58
N LYS A 9 4.99 8.97 -8.12
CA LYS A 9 4.30 10.13 -7.51
C LYS A 9 3.21 9.74 -6.51
N GLY A 10 2.91 8.45 -6.37
CA GLY A 10 1.98 7.94 -5.36
C GLY A 10 2.56 7.98 -3.94
N GLN A 11 1.74 7.67 -2.94
CA GLN A 11 2.16 7.69 -1.53
C GLN A 11 3.38 6.80 -1.28
N LEU A 12 3.28 5.51 -1.65
CA LEU A 12 4.34 4.53 -1.43
C LEU A 12 5.56 4.80 -2.33
N GLY A 13 5.34 5.17 -3.61
CA GLY A 13 6.43 5.50 -4.52
C GLY A 13 7.31 6.65 -4.01
N ARG A 14 6.70 7.71 -3.47
CA ARG A 14 7.43 8.83 -2.86
C ARG A 14 8.22 8.40 -1.61
N ALA A 15 7.61 7.57 -0.76
CA ALA A 15 8.27 7.07 0.44
C ALA A 15 9.47 6.16 0.08
N LEU A 16 9.32 5.27 -0.91
CA LEU A 16 10.43 4.45 -1.42
C LEU A 16 11.58 5.30 -1.96
N ILE A 17 11.28 6.31 -2.77
CA ILE A 17 12.32 7.20 -3.32
C ILE A 17 13.02 7.98 -2.21
N GLY A 18 12.26 8.50 -1.23
CA GLY A 18 12.82 9.26 -0.10
C GLY A 18 13.69 8.41 0.84
N LEU A 19 13.42 7.12 0.94
CA LEU A 19 14.14 6.18 1.82
C LEU A 19 15.05 5.22 1.03
N LYS A 20 15.38 5.55 -0.22
CA LYS A 20 16.20 4.68 -1.07
C LYS A 20 17.58 4.45 -0.45
N PRO A 21 18.11 3.22 -0.47
CA PRO A 21 19.51 2.96 -0.17
C PRO A 21 20.46 3.68 -1.16
N CYS A 22 21.61 4.13 -0.69
CA CYS A 22 22.55 4.94 -1.47
C CYS A 22 23.16 4.20 -2.69
N ASP A 23 23.27 2.87 -2.59
CA ASP A 23 23.84 1.97 -3.59
C ASP A 23 22.85 1.55 -4.69
N PHE A 24 21.61 2.04 -4.68
CA PHE A 24 20.59 1.71 -5.67
C PHE A 24 20.36 2.86 -6.65
N GLU A 25 20.38 2.51 -7.93
CA GLU A 25 19.99 3.39 -9.03
C GLU A 25 18.49 3.28 -9.28
N ILE A 26 17.74 4.37 -9.06
CA ILE A 26 16.27 4.35 -9.11
C ILE A 26 15.76 4.98 -10.40
N TYR A 27 14.96 4.23 -11.12
CA TYR A 27 14.17 4.68 -12.26
C TYR A 27 12.74 4.92 -11.82
N ALA A 28 12.44 6.18 -11.48
CA ALA A 28 11.14 6.58 -10.95
C ALA A 28 10.13 6.81 -12.09
N MET A 29 9.12 5.96 -12.19
CA MET A 29 8.10 5.98 -13.24
C MET A 29 6.76 6.49 -12.70
N ASP A 30 6.26 7.57 -13.26
CA ASP A 30 4.93 8.10 -12.99
C ASP A 30 4.03 8.02 -14.24
N ARG A 31 2.75 8.39 -14.11
CA ARG A 31 1.78 8.28 -15.18
C ARG A 31 2.17 9.08 -16.45
N ASN A 32 2.92 10.17 -16.31
CA ASN A 32 3.29 11.01 -17.46
C ASN A 32 4.36 10.36 -18.33
N ASN A 33 5.24 9.57 -17.72
CA ASN A 33 6.34 8.93 -18.42
C ASN A 33 6.21 7.39 -18.52
N PHE A 34 5.18 6.80 -17.86
CA PHE A 34 4.95 5.36 -17.83
C PHE A 34 3.44 5.09 -17.65
N ASP A 35 2.66 5.33 -18.69
CA ASP A 35 1.22 5.10 -18.67
C ASP A 35 0.91 3.61 -18.80
N MET A 36 0.40 3.01 -17.73
CA MET A 36 0.06 1.59 -17.71
C MET A 36 -1.11 1.22 -18.65
N LEU A 37 -1.78 2.20 -19.23
CA LEU A 37 -2.74 1.99 -20.31
C LEU A 37 -2.05 1.77 -21.68
N ASP A 38 -0.79 2.19 -21.82
CA ASP A 38 0.05 1.90 -22.98
C ASP A 38 1.13 0.88 -22.63
N ILE A 39 0.71 -0.39 -22.49
CA ILE A 39 1.60 -1.49 -22.12
C ILE A 39 2.79 -1.63 -23.08
N PRO A 40 2.63 -1.56 -24.42
CA PRO A 40 3.76 -1.67 -25.33
C PRO A 40 4.85 -0.62 -25.11
N SER A 41 4.46 0.64 -24.84
CA SER A 41 5.41 1.72 -24.51
C SER A 41 6.13 1.44 -23.17
N CYS A 42 5.40 0.92 -22.18
CA CYS A 42 5.99 0.52 -20.91
C CYS A 42 7.04 -0.57 -21.08
N LEU A 43 6.74 -1.61 -21.86
CA LEU A 43 7.68 -2.72 -22.13
C LEU A 43 8.94 -2.23 -22.85
N LYS A 44 8.81 -1.33 -23.84
CA LYS A 44 9.99 -0.71 -24.49
C LYS A 44 10.90 0.00 -23.48
N LYS A 45 10.32 0.70 -22.50
CA LYS A 45 11.09 1.37 -21.45
C LYS A 45 11.74 0.40 -20.49
N ILE A 46 11.03 -0.65 -20.07
CA ILE A 46 11.59 -1.73 -19.24
C ILE A 46 12.83 -2.32 -19.93
N ASN A 47 12.69 -2.68 -21.22
CA ASN A 47 13.80 -3.24 -22.01
C ASN A 47 14.98 -2.26 -22.14
N LYS A 48 14.73 -0.97 -22.36
CA LYS A 48 15.78 0.06 -22.47
C LYS A 48 16.53 0.24 -21.14
N ILE A 49 15.83 0.22 -20.00
CA ILE A 49 16.43 0.40 -18.67
C ILE A 49 17.16 -0.85 -18.22
N ASN A 50 16.64 -2.02 -18.58
CA ASN A 50 17.13 -3.34 -18.14
C ASN A 50 17.32 -3.39 -16.62
N PRO A 51 16.22 -3.24 -15.83
CA PRO A 51 16.31 -3.17 -14.37
C PRO A 51 16.54 -4.55 -13.75
N ASP A 52 17.26 -4.60 -12.62
CA ASP A 52 17.38 -5.80 -11.79
C ASP A 52 16.07 -6.12 -11.04
N TRP A 53 15.31 -5.06 -10.71
CA TRP A 53 14.01 -5.16 -10.03
C TRP A 53 12.98 -4.21 -10.62
N ILE A 54 11.75 -4.68 -10.67
CA ILE A 54 10.57 -3.80 -10.80
C ILE A 54 9.79 -3.86 -9.48
N ILE A 55 9.58 -2.69 -8.85
CA ILE A 55 8.65 -2.51 -7.72
C ILE A 55 7.39 -1.87 -8.28
N ASN A 56 6.32 -2.65 -8.41
CA ASN A 56 5.06 -2.15 -8.94
C ASN A 56 4.17 -1.59 -7.83
N CYS A 57 4.25 -0.26 -7.62
CA CYS A 57 3.40 0.49 -6.70
C CYS A 57 2.22 1.18 -7.40
N ALA A 58 2.22 1.23 -8.73
CA ALA A 58 1.13 1.84 -9.48
C ALA A 58 -0.12 0.96 -9.43
N ALA A 59 -1.25 1.58 -9.19
CA ALA A 59 -2.56 0.93 -9.21
C ALA A 59 -3.68 1.96 -9.38
N TYR A 60 -4.81 1.52 -9.90
CA TYR A 60 -6.09 2.20 -9.76
C TYR A 60 -6.63 1.86 -8.35
N THR A 61 -6.66 2.82 -7.43
CA THR A 61 -6.93 2.60 -6.01
C THR A 61 -8.26 3.17 -5.51
N ASP A 62 -9.02 3.84 -6.38
CA ASP A 62 -10.36 4.30 -6.02
C ASP A 62 -11.35 3.14 -6.08
N VAL A 63 -11.56 2.48 -4.93
CA VAL A 63 -12.38 1.28 -4.80
C VAL A 63 -13.82 1.53 -5.26
N GLY A 64 -14.38 2.71 -4.93
CA GLY A 64 -15.75 3.07 -5.31
C GLY A 64 -15.93 3.31 -6.81
N LEU A 65 -14.96 3.97 -7.44
CA LEU A 65 -14.98 4.22 -8.88
C LEU A 65 -14.52 2.98 -9.68
N ALA A 66 -13.87 2.01 -9.07
CA ALA A 66 -13.46 0.77 -9.72
C ALA A 66 -14.66 -0.02 -10.26
N GLU A 67 -15.78 -0.01 -9.53
CA GLU A 67 -17.03 -0.67 -9.95
C GLU A 67 -17.64 -0.07 -11.24
N LEU A 68 -17.27 1.16 -11.57
CA LEU A 68 -17.76 1.88 -12.77
C LEU A 68 -16.74 1.89 -13.92
N ASN A 69 -15.50 1.47 -13.67
CA ASN A 69 -14.39 1.61 -14.62
C ASN A 69 -13.61 0.29 -14.76
N GLU A 70 -14.33 -0.85 -14.80
CA GLU A 70 -13.75 -2.20 -14.79
C GLU A 70 -12.63 -2.38 -15.82
N GLU A 71 -12.83 -1.97 -17.07
CA GLU A 71 -11.85 -2.12 -18.14
C GLU A 71 -10.52 -1.43 -17.80
N ILE A 72 -10.58 -0.18 -17.35
CA ILE A 72 -9.39 0.59 -16.96
C ILE A 72 -8.72 -0.05 -15.75
N VAL A 73 -9.50 -0.47 -14.76
CA VAL A 73 -9.01 -1.12 -13.54
C VAL A 73 -8.32 -2.43 -13.87
N MET A 74 -8.92 -3.27 -14.70
CA MET A 74 -8.32 -4.53 -15.14
C MET A 74 -7.02 -4.29 -15.92
N LYS A 75 -7.00 -3.31 -16.81
CA LYS A 75 -5.80 -2.98 -17.59
C LYS A 75 -4.65 -2.52 -16.69
N VAL A 76 -4.92 -1.59 -15.77
CA VAL A 76 -3.91 -1.01 -14.87
C VAL A 76 -3.48 -1.98 -13.77
N ASN A 77 -4.43 -2.66 -13.12
CA ASN A 77 -4.14 -3.47 -11.93
C ASN A 77 -3.75 -4.91 -12.23
N TYR A 78 -4.11 -5.44 -13.40
CA TYR A 78 -3.87 -6.84 -13.76
C TYR A 78 -3.02 -6.99 -15.03
N LEU A 79 -3.50 -6.51 -16.21
CA LEU A 79 -2.84 -6.81 -17.48
C LEU A 79 -1.44 -6.18 -17.57
N ALA A 80 -1.28 -4.93 -17.15
CA ALA A 80 0.01 -4.27 -17.17
C ALA A 80 1.02 -4.92 -16.20
N PRO A 81 0.72 -5.16 -14.91
CA PRO A 81 1.61 -5.91 -14.01
C PRO A 81 1.96 -7.31 -14.52
N ALA A 82 1.01 -8.03 -15.13
CA ALA A 82 1.25 -9.34 -15.71
C ALA A 82 2.29 -9.27 -16.84
N ALA A 83 2.13 -8.32 -17.77
CA ALA A 83 3.07 -8.10 -18.86
C ALA A 83 4.47 -7.68 -18.34
N PHE A 84 4.53 -6.82 -17.31
CA PHE A 84 5.81 -6.42 -16.71
C PHE A 84 6.52 -7.58 -16.02
N ALA A 85 5.77 -8.45 -15.34
CA ALA A 85 6.30 -9.64 -14.70
C ALA A 85 6.88 -10.63 -15.73
N GLU A 86 6.19 -10.84 -16.86
CA GLU A 86 6.70 -11.66 -17.95
C GLU A 86 7.98 -11.08 -18.56
N GLU A 87 8.00 -9.77 -18.80
CA GLU A 87 9.13 -9.11 -19.43
C GLU A 87 10.39 -9.13 -18.55
N ILE A 88 10.25 -8.76 -17.27
CA ILE A 88 11.39 -8.78 -16.34
C ILE A 88 11.92 -10.20 -16.11
N LYS A 89 11.05 -11.23 -16.14
CA LYS A 89 11.46 -12.63 -16.05
C LYS A 89 12.35 -13.03 -17.23
N LYS A 90 12.02 -12.65 -18.47
CA LYS A 90 12.84 -12.92 -19.67
C LYS A 90 14.24 -12.33 -19.53
N MET A 91 14.35 -11.19 -18.85
CA MET A 91 15.61 -10.49 -18.58
C MET A 91 16.37 -11.06 -17.37
N GLY A 92 15.83 -12.06 -16.67
CA GLY A 92 16.43 -12.64 -15.46
C GLY A 92 16.27 -11.80 -14.20
N GLY A 93 15.55 -10.68 -14.28
CA GLY A 93 15.31 -9.77 -13.15
C GLY A 93 14.21 -10.27 -12.22
N LYS A 94 13.88 -9.44 -11.22
CA LYS A 94 12.95 -9.76 -10.14
C LYS A 94 11.79 -8.77 -10.11
N PHE A 95 10.62 -9.23 -9.64
CA PHE A 95 9.38 -8.45 -9.58
C PHE A 95 8.80 -8.43 -8.18
N LEU A 96 8.45 -7.25 -7.66
CA LEU A 96 7.69 -7.08 -6.43
C LEU A 96 6.39 -6.36 -6.72
N GLN A 97 5.28 -7.06 -6.49
CA GLN A 97 3.92 -6.53 -6.63
C GLN A 97 3.37 -6.09 -5.29
N ILE A 98 2.99 -4.83 -5.19
CA ILE A 98 2.17 -4.38 -4.06
C ILE A 98 0.73 -4.83 -4.29
N SER A 99 0.18 -5.58 -3.32
CA SER A 99 -1.19 -6.06 -3.33
C SER A 99 -1.96 -5.57 -2.10
N THR A 100 -3.12 -6.16 -1.81
CA THR A 100 -4.11 -5.60 -0.90
C THR A 100 -4.82 -6.69 -0.08
N ASP A 101 -5.35 -6.31 1.08
CA ASP A 101 -6.31 -7.07 1.88
C ASP A 101 -7.66 -7.28 1.17
N TYR A 102 -8.02 -6.45 0.19
CA TYR A 102 -9.24 -6.59 -0.62
C TYR A 102 -9.28 -7.85 -1.51
N VAL A 103 -8.22 -8.64 -1.54
CA VAL A 103 -8.27 -9.98 -2.15
C VAL A 103 -9.09 -10.97 -1.31
N PHE A 104 -9.50 -10.59 -0.11
CA PHE A 104 -10.33 -11.36 0.81
C PHE A 104 -11.73 -10.74 0.98
N ASP A 105 -12.71 -11.55 1.35
CA ASP A 105 -14.12 -11.13 1.51
C ASP A 105 -14.43 -10.48 2.89
N GLY A 106 -13.57 -10.67 3.86
CA GLY A 106 -13.79 -10.14 5.21
C GLY A 106 -14.79 -10.91 6.06
N ASN A 107 -15.23 -12.12 5.62
CA ASN A 107 -16.27 -12.93 6.28
C ASN A 107 -15.70 -14.11 7.08
N LYS A 108 -14.45 -14.03 7.50
CA LYS A 108 -13.78 -15.11 8.22
C LYS A 108 -14.44 -15.38 9.59
N ASN A 109 -14.84 -16.63 9.82
CA ASN A 109 -15.45 -17.08 11.06
C ASN A 109 -14.78 -18.40 11.53
N PRO A 110 -14.18 -18.50 12.76
CA PRO A 110 -14.02 -17.40 13.69
C PRO A 110 -13.07 -16.30 13.15
N LYS A 111 -13.20 -15.08 13.62
CA LYS A 111 -12.30 -13.97 13.27
C LYS A 111 -10.88 -14.32 13.64
N ALA A 112 -10.01 -14.38 12.64
CA ALA A 112 -8.57 -14.60 12.78
C ALA A 112 -7.85 -13.93 11.63
N PRO A 113 -6.58 -13.49 11.77
CA PRO A 113 -5.83 -12.89 10.69
C PRO A 113 -5.78 -13.77 9.44
N TYR A 114 -5.91 -13.17 8.26
CA TYR A 114 -5.81 -13.88 6.99
C TYR A 114 -4.37 -14.32 6.74
N SER A 115 -4.15 -15.62 6.57
CA SER A 115 -2.84 -16.15 6.23
C SER A 115 -2.49 -15.88 4.76
N SER A 116 -1.18 -15.85 4.45
CA SER A 116 -0.71 -15.63 3.08
C SER A 116 -1.11 -16.75 2.10
N ASN A 117 -1.41 -17.95 2.60
CA ASN A 117 -1.85 -19.10 1.82
C ASN A 117 -3.37 -19.21 1.69
N GLU A 118 -4.12 -18.30 2.29
CA GLU A 118 -5.57 -18.35 2.28
C GLU A 118 -6.13 -18.02 0.88
N LYS A 119 -7.22 -18.70 0.51
CA LYS A 119 -7.87 -18.54 -0.79
C LYS A 119 -8.37 -17.11 -0.98
N ARG A 120 -8.10 -16.53 -2.15
CA ARG A 120 -8.65 -15.23 -2.55
C ARG A 120 -10.15 -15.33 -2.76
N SER A 121 -10.89 -14.34 -2.26
CA SER A 121 -12.36 -14.23 -2.36
C SER A 121 -12.75 -12.74 -2.41
N PRO A 122 -12.35 -11.99 -3.45
CA PRO A 122 -12.58 -10.56 -3.52
C PRO A 122 -14.06 -10.21 -3.71
N LEU A 123 -14.52 -9.12 -3.04
CA LEU A 123 -15.91 -8.65 -3.08
C LEU A 123 -16.25 -7.74 -4.27
N GLY A 124 -15.27 -7.08 -4.87
CA GLY A 124 -15.49 -6.08 -5.92
C GLY A 124 -14.36 -6.04 -6.95
N ILE A 125 -14.52 -5.20 -7.97
CA ILE A 125 -13.62 -5.11 -9.13
C ILE A 125 -12.18 -4.77 -8.74
N TYR A 126 -11.98 -3.87 -7.77
CA TYR A 126 -10.62 -3.57 -7.28
C TYR A 126 -9.92 -4.81 -6.73
N GLY A 127 -10.54 -5.51 -5.80
CA GLY A 127 -10.02 -6.75 -5.20
C GLY A 127 -9.79 -7.83 -6.25
N LEU A 128 -10.76 -8.03 -7.16
CA LEU A 128 -10.67 -8.99 -8.26
C LEU A 128 -9.48 -8.70 -9.18
N SER A 129 -9.27 -7.45 -9.57
CA SER A 129 -8.15 -7.06 -10.43
C SER A 129 -6.80 -7.34 -9.78
N LYS A 130 -6.68 -7.08 -8.46
CA LYS A 130 -5.46 -7.38 -7.70
C LYS A 130 -5.26 -8.89 -7.53
N ALA A 131 -6.31 -9.67 -7.26
CA ALA A 131 -6.26 -11.13 -7.19
C ALA A 131 -5.79 -11.76 -8.51
N LYS A 132 -6.32 -11.30 -9.66
CA LYS A 132 -5.87 -11.75 -10.99
C LYS A 132 -4.39 -11.42 -11.27
N ALA A 133 -3.93 -10.24 -10.83
CA ALA A 133 -2.51 -9.90 -10.93
C ALA A 133 -1.63 -10.86 -10.11
N GLU A 134 -2.02 -11.17 -8.87
CA GLU A 134 -1.30 -12.13 -8.03
C GLU A 134 -1.22 -13.50 -8.72
N GLU A 135 -2.34 -14.03 -9.21
CA GLU A 135 -2.39 -15.33 -9.94
C GLU A 135 -1.48 -15.35 -11.16
N SER A 136 -1.45 -14.25 -11.92
CA SER A 136 -0.57 -14.13 -13.08
C SER A 136 0.92 -14.15 -12.68
N ILE A 137 1.28 -13.42 -11.62
CA ILE A 137 2.66 -13.37 -11.12
C ILE A 137 3.09 -14.73 -10.57
N GLU A 138 2.21 -15.42 -9.84
CA GLU A 138 2.49 -16.78 -9.35
C GLU A 138 2.74 -17.76 -10.51
N ARG A 139 1.93 -17.69 -11.56
CA ARG A 139 2.07 -18.50 -12.77
C ARG A 139 3.37 -18.15 -13.52
N THR A 140 3.64 -16.87 -13.73
CA THR A 140 4.85 -16.39 -14.42
C THR A 140 6.11 -16.88 -13.73
N PHE A 141 6.19 -16.81 -12.41
CA PHE A 141 7.36 -17.22 -11.65
C PHE A 141 7.23 -18.60 -11.00
N SER A 142 6.36 -19.50 -11.49
CA SER A 142 6.07 -20.81 -10.90
C SER A 142 7.32 -21.64 -10.60
N ASN A 143 8.33 -21.58 -11.49
CA ASN A 143 9.57 -22.36 -11.40
C ASN A 143 10.70 -21.65 -10.64
N ASN A 144 10.49 -20.43 -10.16
CA ASN A 144 11.48 -19.66 -9.41
C ASN A 144 10.82 -18.70 -8.43
N TYR A 145 11.59 -18.11 -7.51
CA TYR A 145 11.10 -17.19 -6.49
C TYR A 145 11.53 -15.73 -6.76
N GLN A 146 11.57 -15.34 -8.05
CA GLN A 146 11.91 -13.97 -8.45
C GLN A 146 10.69 -13.02 -8.44
N GLY A 147 9.46 -13.56 -8.42
CA GLY A 147 8.23 -12.80 -8.26
C GLY A 147 7.75 -12.84 -6.82
N ILE A 148 7.64 -11.69 -6.17
CA ILE A 148 7.17 -11.52 -4.80
C ILE A 148 5.88 -10.70 -4.83
N ILE A 149 4.91 -11.11 -4.03
CA ILE A 149 3.66 -10.40 -3.80
C ILE A 149 3.66 -9.92 -2.35
N LEU A 150 3.49 -8.62 -2.14
CA LEU A 150 3.40 -8.03 -0.81
C LEU A 150 2.01 -7.41 -0.63
N ARG A 151 1.14 -8.10 0.12
CA ARG A 151 -0.17 -7.59 0.50
C ARG A 151 -0.05 -6.65 1.68
N THR A 152 -0.77 -5.56 1.62
CA THR A 152 -0.86 -4.55 2.67
C THR A 152 -2.30 -4.06 2.81
N SER A 153 -2.60 -3.28 3.84
CA SER A 153 -3.93 -2.75 4.11
C SER A 153 -3.87 -1.27 4.50
N TRP A 154 -4.92 -0.51 4.24
CA TRP A 154 -5.21 0.82 4.79
C TRP A 154 -4.00 1.76 4.79
N LEU A 155 -3.36 1.93 3.63
CA LEU A 155 -2.12 2.68 3.49
C LEU A 155 -2.30 4.16 3.85
N ILE A 156 -1.53 4.64 4.82
CA ILE A 156 -1.50 6.03 5.28
C ILE A 156 -0.07 6.59 5.22
N GLY A 157 0.03 7.89 5.00
CA GLY A 157 1.33 8.57 4.92
C GLY A 157 1.19 10.09 4.91
N PRO A 158 2.31 10.82 4.95
CA PRO A 158 2.31 12.28 5.05
C PRO A 158 1.95 12.98 3.73
N VAL A 159 1.85 12.24 2.63
CA VAL A 159 1.61 12.80 1.29
C VAL A 159 0.58 11.97 0.50
N GLY A 160 -0.01 12.58 -0.54
CA GLY A 160 -0.95 11.94 -1.45
C GLY A 160 -2.39 11.91 -0.92
N LYS A 161 -3.26 11.10 -1.53
CA LYS A 161 -4.67 10.96 -1.12
C LYS A 161 -4.79 9.74 -0.20
N ASN A 162 -5.10 9.95 1.08
CA ASN A 162 -5.32 8.88 2.05
C ASN A 162 -6.27 9.30 3.17
N PHE A 163 -6.69 8.34 4.00
CA PHE A 163 -7.65 8.56 5.07
C PHE A 163 -7.15 9.59 6.09
N LEU A 164 -5.88 9.52 6.52
CA LEU A 164 -5.30 10.44 7.51
C LEU A 164 -5.41 11.89 7.03
N LEU A 165 -4.95 12.18 5.81
CA LEU A 165 -5.00 13.53 5.23
C LEU A 165 -6.44 13.98 4.96
N THR A 166 -7.35 13.05 4.64
CA THR A 166 -8.78 13.34 4.51
C THR A 166 -9.35 13.81 5.85
N ILE A 167 -9.08 13.10 6.95
CA ILE A 167 -9.54 13.50 8.29
C ILE A 167 -8.96 14.85 8.69
N LEU A 168 -7.66 15.11 8.48
CA LEU A 168 -7.07 16.42 8.74
C LEU A 168 -7.75 17.54 7.94
N ASN A 169 -8.04 17.33 6.66
CA ASN A 169 -8.75 18.31 5.83
C ASN A 169 -10.21 18.54 6.29
N LEU A 170 -10.90 17.51 6.75
CA LEU A 170 -12.26 17.62 7.27
C LEU A 170 -12.31 18.44 8.57
N HIS A 171 -11.27 18.37 9.41
CA HIS A 171 -11.16 19.23 10.60
C HIS A 171 -11.12 20.72 10.28
N LEU A 172 -10.66 21.12 9.10
CA LEU A 172 -10.62 22.51 8.68
C LEU A 172 -12.00 23.06 8.31
N LYS A 173 -12.91 22.21 7.86
CA LYS A 173 -14.17 22.59 7.19
C LYS A 173 -15.41 22.26 8.02
N ASN A 174 -15.38 21.20 8.79
CA ASN A 174 -16.58 20.63 9.41
C ASN A 174 -16.61 20.88 10.94
N LYS A 175 -17.80 20.80 11.52
CA LYS A 175 -18.02 20.78 12.97
C LYS A 175 -18.13 19.35 13.52
N GLU A 176 -18.55 18.43 12.65
CA GLU A 176 -18.74 17.00 12.91
C GLU A 176 -18.16 16.19 11.76
N ILE A 177 -17.54 15.04 12.07
CA ILE A 177 -17.00 14.08 11.08
C ILE A 177 -17.55 12.70 11.43
N LYS A 178 -18.40 12.16 10.54
CA LYS A 178 -18.94 10.80 10.67
C LYS A 178 -17.97 9.77 10.11
N VAL A 179 -17.66 8.74 10.90
CA VAL A 179 -16.65 7.75 10.55
C VAL A 179 -17.13 6.32 10.86
N VAL A 180 -16.95 5.40 9.93
CA VAL A 180 -17.34 3.99 10.06
C VAL A 180 -16.57 3.31 11.20
N ASP A 181 -17.27 2.54 12.06
CA ASP A 181 -16.72 1.84 13.22
C ASP A 181 -16.82 0.31 13.18
N ASP A 182 -17.50 -0.25 12.18
CA ASP A 182 -17.80 -1.69 12.06
C ASP A 182 -16.92 -2.43 11.01
N GLN A 183 -15.88 -1.78 10.50
CA GLN A 183 -14.84 -2.39 9.67
C GLN A 183 -13.56 -2.51 10.50
N ILE A 184 -13.07 -3.75 10.67
CA ILE A 184 -11.88 -4.06 11.46
C ILE A 184 -10.70 -4.35 10.53
N GLY A 185 -9.60 -3.67 10.77
CA GLY A 185 -8.36 -3.81 10.01
C GLY A 185 -7.17 -3.23 10.76
N SER A 186 -6.07 -3.01 10.07
CA SER A 186 -4.93 -2.26 10.60
C SER A 186 -4.34 -1.34 9.54
N PRO A 187 -4.03 -0.08 9.85
CA PRO A 187 -3.38 0.81 8.91
C PRO A 187 -1.91 0.41 8.70
N THR A 188 -1.38 0.77 7.54
CA THR A 188 0.04 0.60 7.20
C THR A 188 0.66 1.96 6.89
N SER A 189 1.75 2.29 7.56
CA SER A 189 2.55 3.48 7.26
C SER A 189 3.33 3.30 5.95
N THR A 190 3.28 4.29 5.06
CA THR A 190 4.12 4.28 3.84
C THR A 190 5.61 4.27 4.17
N ILE A 191 6.01 4.86 5.30
CA ILE A 191 7.40 4.89 5.77
C ILE A 191 7.84 3.50 6.20
N SER A 192 7.04 2.84 7.04
CA SER A 192 7.28 1.48 7.52
C SER A 192 7.31 0.49 6.35
N LEU A 193 6.29 0.50 5.50
CA LEU A 193 6.20 -0.38 4.33
C LEU A 193 7.39 -0.20 3.37
N SER A 194 7.87 1.03 3.19
CA SER A 194 9.04 1.30 2.35
C SER A 194 10.31 0.67 2.93
N LYS A 195 10.52 0.73 4.24
CA LYS A 195 11.64 0.07 4.91
C LYS A 195 11.58 -1.44 4.69
N ILE A 196 10.41 -2.05 4.89
CA ILE A 196 10.17 -3.49 4.66
C ILE A 196 10.46 -3.89 3.21
N ILE A 197 10.02 -3.10 2.23
CA ILE A 197 10.30 -3.36 0.82
C ILE A 197 11.81 -3.33 0.56
N TRP A 198 12.53 -2.36 1.11
CA TRP A 198 13.99 -2.28 0.95
C TRP A 198 14.71 -3.45 1.65
N GLU A 199 14.23 -3.90 2.81
CA GLU A 199 14.74 -5.11 3.48
C GLU A 199 14.52 -6.36 2.61
N ILE A 200 13.33 -6.54 2.01
CA ILE A 200 13.04 -7.65 1.08
C ILE A 200 14.00 -7.65 -0.12
N ILE A 201 14.25 -6.48 -0.71
CA ILE A 201 15.12 -6.36 -1.89
C ILE A 201 16.58 -6.66 -1.54
N LYS A 202 17.01 -6.30 -0.33
CA LYS A 202 18.38 -6.57 0.18
C LYS A 202 18.62 -8.01 0.61
N LEU A 203 17.61 -8.86 0.69
CA LEU A 203 17.78 -10.26 1.06
C LEU A 203 18.73 -10.96 0.09
N LYS A 204 19.94 -11.35 0.57
CA LYS A 204 20.99 -11.96 -0.26
C LYS A 204 20.52 -13.27 -0.88
N ASP A 205 19.93 -14.15 -0.09
CA ASP A 205 19.50 -15.49 -0.50
C ASP A 205 17.98 -15.60 -0.65
N SER A 206 17.32 -14.56 -1.20
CA SER A 206 15.87 -14.53 -1.33
C SER A 206 15.27 -15.80 -1.96
N LYS A 207 15.93 -16.35 -3.01
CA LYS A 207 15.49 -17.60 -3.65
C LYS A 207 15.42 -18.77 -2.66
N LEU A 208 16.45 -18.95 -1.82
CA LEU A 208 16.49 -20.04 -0.83
C LEU A 208 15.46 -19.83 0.27
N ILE A 209 15.32 -18.60 0.75
CA ILE A 209 14.35 -18.24 1.80
C ILE A 209 12.92 -18.54 1.34
N PHE A 210 12.52 -18.06 0.15
CA PHE A 210 11.19 -18.29 -0.38
C PHE A 210 10.97 -19.75 -0.81
N LYS A 211 11.99 -20.45 -1.32
CA LYS A 211 11.93 -21.88 -1.61
C LYS A 211 11.68 -22.69 -0.35
N LYS A 212 12.40 -22.42 0.74
CA LYS A 212 12.24 -23.08 2.03
C LYS A 212 10.83 -22.90 2.59
N ASN A 213 10.28 -21.69 2.50
CA ASN A 213 8.95 -21.38 3.00
C ASN A 213 7.82 -21.76 2.00
N LYS A 214 8.15 -22.22 0.79
CA LYS A 214 7.20 -22.58 -0.29
C LYS A 214 6.15 -21.48 -0.56
N ASN A 215 6.49 -20.23 -0.27
CA ASN A 215 5.58 -19.11 -0.38
C ASN A 215 6.30 -17.86 -0.91
N ARG A 216 5.66 -17.15 -1.80
CA ARG A 216 6.09 -15.86 -2.36
C ARG A 216 5.17 -14.71 -2.00
N ILE A 217 4.09 -15.00 -1.28
CA ILE A 217 3.13 -14.02 -0.80
C ILE A 217 3.52 -13.65 0.62
N LEU A 218 3.79 -12.38 0.81
CA LEU A 218 4.10 -11.76 2.09
C LEU A 218 2.97 -10.82 2.48
N HIS A 219 2.77 -10.67 3.77
CA HIS A 219 1.83 -9.71 4.34
C HIS A 219 2.57 -8.69 5.18
N TRP A 220 2.17 -7.41 5.09
CA TRP A 220 2.65 -6.38 6.00
C TRP A 220 1.58 -5.35 6.31
N GLN A 221 1.36 -5.12 7.57
CA GLN A 221 0.60 -4.05 8.19
C GLN A 221 1.18 -3.73 9.57
N GLU A 222 0.82 -2.62 10.16
CA GLU A 222 1.24 -2.32 11.51
C GLU A 222 0.56 -3.25 12.53
N ASN A 223 1.15 -3.37 13.73
CA ASN A 223 0.59 -4.21 14.79
C ASN A 223 -0.65 -3.58 15.41
N GLY A 224 -1.58 -4.42 15.84
CA GLY A 224 -2.81 -4.04 16.52
C GLY A 224 -4.01 -3.91 15.56
N GLU A 225 -5.15 -4.40 16.02
CA GLU A 225 -6.44 -4.27 15.32
C GLU A 225 -7.08 -2.94 15.67
N THR A 226 -7.83 -2.35 14.73
CA THR A 226 -8.55 -1.09 14.91
C THR A 226 -9.68 -0.96 13.89
N ASN A 227 -10.41 0.15 13.94
CA ASN A 227 -11.40 0.57 12.95
C ASN A 227 -11.16 2.02 12.51
N TRP A 228 -11.85 2.46 11.47
CA TRP A 228 -11.68 3.81 10.94
C TRP A 228 -12.02 4.92 11.96
N TYR A 229 -13.04 4.70 12.80
CA TYR A 229 -13.42 5.64 13.85
C TYR A 229 -12.30 5.81 14.88
N GLU A 230 -11.69 4.73 15.35
CA GLU A 230 -10.56 4.79 16.28
C GLU A 230 -9.35 5.49 15.67
N ILE A 231 -9.05 5.24 14.39
CA ILE A 231 -7.95 5.95 13.69
C ILE A 231 -8.27 7.45 13.66
N ALA A 232 -9.47 7.85 13.24
CA ALA A 232 -9.88 9.26 13.19
C ALA A 232 -9.83 9.94 14.57
N SER A 233 -10.27 9.25 15.62
CA SER A 233 -10.22 9.71 17.00
C SER A 233 -8.78 9.93 17.49
N ASN A 234 -7.86 9.02 17.13
CA ASN A 234 -6.43 9.16 17.44
C ASN A 234 -5.78 10.30 16.63
N ILE A 235 -6.14 10.48 15.34
CA ILE A 235 -5.69 11.63 14.54
C ILE A 235 -6.12 12.94 15.24
N ASN A 236 -7.37 13.05 15.70
CA ASN A 236 -7.88 14.22 16.41
C ASN A 236 -7.11 14.46 17.72
N SER A 237 -6.95 13.43 18.54
CA SER A 237 -6.27 13.53 19.84
C SER A 237 -4.79 13.90 19.70
N ILE A 238 -4.04 13.17 18.88
CA ILE A 238 -2.61 13.43 18.64
C ILE A 238 -2.43 14.77 17.94
N GLY A 239 -3.22 15.07 16.90
CA GLY A 239 -3.14 16.31 16.15
C GLY A 239 -3.40 17.56 17.00
N LYS A 240 -4.33 17.49 17.97
CA LYS A 240 -4.52 18.56 18.95
C LYS A 240 -3.30 18.71 19.87
N LYS A 241 -2.78 17.59 20.40
CA LYS A 241 -1.64 17.59 21.32
C LYS A 241 -0.38 18.22 20.69
N ILE A 242 -0.13 17.97 19.42
CA ILE A 242 1.02 18.54 18.71
C ILE A 242 0.71 19.89 18.02
N GLY A 243 -0.50 20.45 18.18
CA GLY A 243 -0.88 21.75 17.59
C GLY A 243 -1.21 21.74 16.09
N LEU A 244 -1.29 20.58 15.46
CA LEU A 244 -1.67 20.42 14.05
C LEU A 244 -3.18 20.65 13.84
N ILE A 245 -4.01 20.28 14.82
CA ILE A 245 -5.46 20.49 14.82
C ILE A 245 -5.80 21.55 15.87
N LYS A 246 -6.32 22.70 15.42
CA LYS A 246 -6.69 23.84 16.30
C LYS A 246 -8.17 23.90 16.63
N ARG A 247 -9.02 23.28 15.80
CA ARG A 247 -10.48 23.33 15.96
C ARG A 247 -10.98 22.14 16.78
N ASN A 248 -12.04 22.38 17.56
CA ASN A 248 -12.75 21.28 18.19
C ASN A 248 -13.79 20.74 17.22
N VAL A 249 -13.56 19.51 16.73
CA VAL A 249 -14.46 18.81 15.81
C VAL A 249 -14.84 17.49 16.46
N GLU A 250 -16.13 17.19 16.47
CA GLU A 250 -16.64 15.92 16.99
C GLU A 250 -16.43 14.80 15.98
N ILE A 251 -15.92 13.65 16.42
CA ILE A 251 -15.81 12.44 15.63
C ILE A 251 -16.94 11.49 16.04
N VAL A 252 -17.86 11.23 15.14
CA VAL A 252 -19.08 10.44 15.42
C VAL A 252 -18.98 9.08 14.75
N PRO A 253 -19.11 7.96 15.50
CA PRO A 253 -19.12 6.63 14.92
C PRO A 253 -20.43 6.37 14.17
N ILE A 254 -20.34 5.76 12.99
CA ILE A 254 -21.49 5.30 12.20
C ILE A 254 -21.24 3.88 11.69
N LYS A 255 -22.32 3.15 11.36
CA LYS A 255 -22.18 1.85 10.69
C LYS A 255 -21.92 1.99 9.20
N SER A 256 -21.25 1.01 8.61
CA SER A 256 -20.97 0.98 7.16
C SER A 256 -22.25 1.07 6.33
N SER A 257 -23.39 0.54 6.82
CA SER A 257 -24.70 0.69 6.18
C SER A 257 -25.24 2.12 6.09
N GLN A 258 -24.73 3.03 6.92
CA GLN A 258 -25.06 4.46 6.92
C GLN A 258 -24.10 5.30 6.05
N TYR A 259 -23.02 4.67 5.55
CA TYR A 259 -22.03 5.35 4.72
C TYR A 259 -22.31 5.06 3.23
N PRO A 260 -22.58 6.07 2.39
CA PRO A 260 -22.86 5.86 0.98
C PRO A 260 -21.60 5.39 0.25
N SER A 261 -21.52 4.10 -0.04
CA SER A 261 -20.43 3.49 -0.80
C SER A 261 -20.98 2.63 -1.92
N LYS A 262 -20.43 2.78 -3.14
CA LYS A 262 -20.78 1.93 -4.29
C LYS A 262 -20.11 0.55 -4.22
N ALA A 263 -19.00 0.44 -3.51
CA ALA A 263 -18.25 -0.80 -3.37
C ALA A 263 -18.49 -1.45 -2.01
N GLN A 264 -18.64 -2.76 -2.00
CA GLN A 264 -18.58 -3.55 -0.78
C GLN A 264 -17.15 -3.55 -0.21
N ARG A 265 -17.04 -3.49 1.11
CA ARG A 265 -15.76 -3.50 1.81
C ARG A 265 -15.71 -4.64 2.82
N PRO A 266 -14.55 -5.30 2.98
CA PRO A 266 -14.38 -6.33 4.00
C PRO A 266 -14.70 -5.81 5.40
N HIS A 267 -15.52 -6.57 6.18
CA HIS A 267 -15.77 -6.24 7.58
C HIS A 267 -14.55 -6.52 8.48
N TYR A 268 -13.75 -7.52 8.11
CA TYR A 268 -12.53 -7.91 8.81
C TYR A 268 -11.41 -8.14 7.80
N SER A 269 -10.30 -7.46 7.94
CA SER A 269 -9.20 -7.52 6.95
C SER A 269 -7.81 -7.59 7.57
N ILE A 270 -7.69 -8.12 8.79
CA ILE A 270 -6.39 -8.29 9.44
C ILE A 270 -5.56 -9.35 8.71
N LEU A 271 -4.32 -8.99 8.38
CA LEU A 271 -3.35 -9.85 7.71
C LEU A 271 -2.41 -10.51 8.72
N ASP A 272 -2.16 -11.82 8.58
CA ASP A 272 -1.11 -12.49 9.32
C ASP A 272 0.27 -12.14 8.72
N CYS A 273 1.04 -11.34 9.45
CA CYS A 273 2.37 -10.89 9.08
C CYS A 273 3.50 -11.77 9.62
N SER A 274 3.21 -12.87 10.31
CA SER A 274 4.19 -13.71 11.02
C SER A 274 5.33 -14.20 10.12
N LEU A 275 5.01 -14.65 8.90
CA LEU A 275 6.01 -15.09 7.93
C LEU A 275 6.99 -13.96 7.56
N THR A 276 6.48 -12.77 7.25
CA THR A 276 7.33 -11.62 6.88
C THR A 276 8.21 -11.19 8.04
N LYS A 277 7.66 -11.12 9.26
CA LYS A 277 8.39 -10.80 10.48
C LYS A 277 9.53 -11.78 10.73
N THR A 278 9.26 -13.08 10.59
CA THR A 278 10.25 -14.13 10.73
C THR A 278 11.38 -14.01 9.70
N ILE A 279 11.03 -13.80 8.42
CA ILE A 279 12.02 -13.68 7.33
C ILE A 279 12.91 -12.46 7.53
N LEU A 280 12.32 -11.32 7.88
CA LEU A 280 13.04 -10.05 8.00
C LEU A 280 13.63 -9.81 9.40
N LYS A 281 13.27 -10.64 10.38
CA LYS A 281 13.60 -10.44 11.81
C LYS A 281 13.16 -9.04 12.29
N ASN A 282 11.97 -8.65 11.90
CA ASN A 282 11.39 -7.33 12.15
C ASN A 282 9.97 -7.49 12.70
N GLU A 283 9.79 -7.15 13.98
CA GLU A 283 8.49 -7.32 14.66
C GLU A 283 7.44 -6.27 14.28
N GLY A 284 7.85 -5.22 13.56
CA GLY A 284 6.99 -4.08 13.27
C GLY A 284 6.68 -3.23 14.51
N ILE A 285 5.90 -2.18 14.32
CA ILE A 285 5.46 -1.28 15.39
C ILE A 285 3.94 -1.27 15.50
N HIS A 286 3.40 -0.82 16.62
CA HIS A 286 1.96 -0.65 16.79
C HIS A 286 1.47 0.54 15.95
N TRP A 287 0.28 0.41 15.34
CA TRP A 287 -0.27 1.42 14.43
C TRP A 287 -0.39 2.84 15.04
N LYS A 288 -0.61 2.95 16.35
CA LYS A 288 -0.64 4.26 17.05
C LYS A 288 0.71 4.96 17.03
N ILE A 289 1.80 4.20 17.11
CA ILE A 289 3.17 4.74 17.03
C ILE A 289 3.42 5.24 15.61
N ALA A 290 3.14 4.40 14.60
CA ALA A 290 3.29 4.79 13.20
C ALA A 290 2.44 6.02 12.84
N LEU A 291 1.19 6.09 13.32
CA LEU A 291 0.32 7.23 13.13
C LEU A 291 0.91 8.52 13.72
N LYS A 292 1.44 8.43 14.95
CA LYS A 292 2.09 9.57 15.61
C LYS A 292 3.30 10.07 14.82
N GLU A 293 4.19 9.16 14.37
CA GLU A 293 5.35 9.51 13.55
C GLU A 293 4.96 10.25 12.27
N ILE A 294 3.90 9.79 11.58
CA ILE A 294 3.40 10.46 10.38
C ILE A 294 2.88 11.87 10.68
N LEU A 295 2.11 12.03 11.76
CA LEU A 295 1.54 13.35 12.15
C LEU A 295 2.65 14.33 12.55
N GLU A 296 3.68 13.87 13.28
CA GLU A 296 4.85 14.68 13.64
C GLU A 296 5.63 15.11 12.38
N GLN A 297 5.79 14.23 11.40
CA GLN A 297 6.43 14.60 10.12
C GLN A 297 5.62 15.67 9.37
N ILE A 298 4.29 15.55 9.30
CA ILE A 298 3.42 16.55 8.65
C ILE A 298 3.59 17.93 9.36
N GLN A 299 3.64 17.94 10.68
CA GLN A 299 3.83 19.17 11.45
C GLN A 299 5.17 19.83 11.14
N LEU A 300 6.25 19.06 11.07
CA LEU A 300 7.59 19.57 10.72
C LEU A 300 7.63 20.12 9.30
N ASP A 301 7.00 19.46 8.34
CA ASP A 301 6.93 19.90 6.95
C ASP A 301 6.16 21.22 6.81
N ASP A 302 5.06 21.38 7.54
CA ASP A 302 4.30 22.63 7.60
C ASP A 302 5.12 23.75 8.25
N TYR A 303 5.78 23.49 9.37
CA TYR A 303 6.67 24.44 10.02
C TYR A 303 7.78 24.92 9.07
N ASN A 304 8.44 24.01 8.35
CA ASN A 304 9.50 24.34 7.41
C ASN A 304 9.01 25.20 6.22
N LYS A 305 7.79 24.96 5.72
CA LYS A 305 7.14 25.79 4.69
C LYS A 305 6.86 27.22 5.17
N TYR A 306 6.48 27.40 6.43
CA TYR A 306 6.26 28.74 7.00
C TYR A 306 7.57 29.47 7.28
N SER A 307 8.58 28.79 7.84
CA SER A 307 9.89 29.39 8.15
C SER A 307 10.67 29.80 6.89
N SER A 308 10.51 29.08 5.78
CA SER A 308 11.13 29.45 4.50
C SER A 308 10.46 30.65 3.82
N LYS A 309 9.17 30.95 4.11
CA LYS A 309 8.45 32.14 3.61
C LYS A 309 8.68 33.39 4.42
N SER A 310 9.20 33.29 5.65
CA SER A 310 9.46 34.44 6.53
C SER A 310 10.89 35.00 6.39
N LYS A 311 11.68 34.50 5.45
CA LYS A 311 13.04 34.99 5.14
C LYS A 311 13.12 35.89 3.89
N PHE A 312 11.99 36.47 3.46
CA PHE A 312 11.95 37.49 2.41
C PHE A 312 11.26 38.76 2.88
#